data_02d6585e24ef5024910d2246aceaadd1
#
_entry.id   02d6585e24ef5024910d2246aceaadd1
#
_cell.length_a   1.000
_cell.length_b   1.000
_cell.length_c   1.000
_cell.angle_alpha   90.00
_cell.angle_beta   90.00
_cell.angle_gamma   90.00
#
_symmetry.space_group_name_H-M   'P 1'
#
loop_
_entity.id
_entity.type
_entity.pdbx_description
1 polymer ?
#
loop_
_entity_poly.entity_id
_entity_poly.type
_entity_poly.pdbx_seq_one_letter_code
_entity_poly.pdbx_strand_id
1 'polypeptide(L)'
;MKNLEKMIEQDPKFSNFESEFEVIEYLLNSNNESRAIDSFSLSLLKIEKQIRKIFTHLIYQYECFKPSDNKKIINILSANKNIYFRHLIIGINLIYFKEIKDIYGVGYEVDYNYICNLKNFRNKIFHGQLTGQELSRTELTEFVTIMKRWSKQIAESFQDEINYDGFERNSLKKSKKDFSSLLKYKITNIEDLEKLLIEMTSK
;
A
#
# COMPACT_ATOMS: atom_id res chain seq x y z
N MET A 1 -33.33 4.15 19.41
CA MET A 1 -32.37 4.14 18.29
C MET A 1 -31.58 5.44 18.09
N LYS A 2 -31.77 6.49 18.88
CA LYS A 2 -31.02 7.76 18.77
C LYS A 2 -29.73 7.84 19.64
N ASN A 3 -29.39 6.80 20.39
CA ASN A 3 -28.22 6.81 21.31
C ASN A 3 -27.02 5.97 20.82
N LEU A 4 -27.12 5.28 19.68
CA LEU A 4 -25.97 4.56 19.10
C LEU A 4 -25.15 5.41 18.11
N GLU A 5 -25.72 6.50 17.60
CA GLU A 5 -25.02 7.39 16.66
C GLU A 5 -24.03 8.36 17.34
N LYS A 6 -24.03 8.45 18.67
CA LYS A 6 -23.17 9.38 19.44
C LYS A 6 -21.91 8.75 20.04
N MET A 7 -21.67 7.45 19.80
CA MET A 7 -20.50 6.76 20.41
C MET A 7 -19.38 6.40 19.42
N ILE A 8 -19.45 6.87 18.18
CA ILE A 8 -18.33 6.76 17.26
C ILE A 8 -17.88 8.18 16.90
N GLU A 9 -17.34 8.91 17.85
CA GLU A 9 -16.29 9.87 17.53
C GLU A 9 -15.08 9.02 17.14
N GLN A 10 -15.07 8.59 15.88
CA GLN A 10 -13.92 7.97 15.24
C GLN A 10 -12.78 8.98 15.34
N ASP A 11 -11.68 8.59 15.93
CA ASP A 11 -10.44 9.34 15.83
C ASP A 11 -10.20 9.56 14.31
N PRO A 12 -10.28 10.81 13.81
CA PRO A 12 -10.23 11.08 12.36
C PRO A 12 -8.94 10.60 11.69
N LYS A 13 -7.92 10.21 12.46
CA LYS A 13 -6.65 9.67 11.96
C LYS A 13 -6.75 8.26 11.36
N PHE A 14 -7.73 7.42 11.77
CA PHE A 14 -7.74 5.99 11.40
C PHE A 14 -9.00 5.54 10.65
N SER A 15 -9.94 6.44 10.37
CA SER A 15 -11.22 6.08 9.73
C SER A 15 -11.07 5.38 8.36
N ASN A 16 -10.04 5.74 7.60
CA ASN A 16 -9.82 5.16 6.26
C ASN A 16 -9.27 3.74 6.32
N PHE A 17 -8.34 3.45 7.23
CA PHE A 17 -7.77 2.11 7.40
C PHE A 17 -8.83 1.10 7.83
N GLU A 18 -9.61 1.40 8.87
CA GLU A 18 -10.62 0.48 9.40
C GLU A 18 -11.68 0.16 8.35
N SER A 19 -12.20 1.16 7.62
CA SER A 19 -13.19 0.94 6.57
C SER A 19 -12.64 0.11 5.40
N GLU A 20 -11.36 0.23 5.07
CA GLU A 20 -10.74 -0.56 4.00
C GLU A 20 -10.59 -2.04 4.39
N PHE A 21 -10.46 -2.39 5.68
CA PHE A 21 -10.36 -3.76 6.16
C PHE A 21 -11.68 -4.38 6.66
N GLU A 22 -12.76 -3.62 6.75
CA GLU A 22 -14.07 -4.08 7.23
C GLU A 22 -14.59 -5.32 6.47
N VAL A 23 -14.50 -5.31 5.14
CA VAL A 23 -14.93 -6.44 4.30
C VAL A 23 -14.09 -7.68 4.58
N ILE A 24 -12.80 -7.53 4.84
CA ILE A 24 -11.89 -8.63 5.16
C ILE A 24 -12.28 -9.27 6.50
N GLU A 25 -12.58 -8.45 7.51
CA GLU A 25 -13.07 -8.92 8.81
C GLU A 25 -14.38 -9.68 8.67
N TYR A 26 -15.31 -9.14 7.88
CA TYR A 26 -16.60 -9.82 7.61
C TYR A 26 -16.39 -11.20 6.97
N LEU A 27 -15.49 -11.31 5.99
CA LEU A 27 -15.19 -12.58 5.34
C LEU A 27 -14.52 -13.57 6.30
N LEU A 28 -13.59 -13.13 7.15
CA LEU A 28 -12.93 -13.98 8.14
C LEU A 28 -13.90 -14.52 9.19
N ASN A 29 -14.88 -13.73 9.58
CA ASN A 29 -15.91 -14.12 10.56
C ASN A 29 -16.96 -15.09 9.98
N SER A 30 -16.95 -15.33 8.67
CA SER A 30 -17.87 -16.28 8.06
C SER A 30 -17.39 -17.73 8.30
N ASN A 31 -18.35 -18.66 8.47
CA ASN A 31 -18.04 -20.08 8.70
C ASN A 31 -17.61 -20.85 7.43
N ASN A 32 -17.57 -20.18 6.28
CA ASN A 32 -17.22 -20.79 5.01
C ASN A 32 -15.70 -20.80 4.81
N GLU A 33 -15.10 -21.97 4.62
CA GLU A 33 -13.64 -22.13 4.44
C GLU A 33 -13.06 -21.35 3.27
N SER A 34 -13.79 -21.27 2.14
CA SER A 34 -13.34 -20.51 0.96
C SER A 34 -13.17 -19.03 1.25
N ARG A 35 -13.87 -18.49 2.26
CA ARG A 35 -13.79 -17.06 2.62
C ARG A 35 -12.46 -16.67 3.24
N ALA A 36 -11.71 -17.60 3.83
CA ALA A 36 -10.37 -17.35 4.30
C ALA A 36 -9.40 -17.06 3.14
N ILE A 37 -9.55 -17.75 2.02
CA ILE A 37 -8.78 -17.52 0.78
C ILE A 37 -9.12 -16.14 0.19
N ASP A 38 -10.41 -15.80 0.16
CA ASP A 38 -10.87 -14.48 -0.31
C ASP A 38 -10.27 -13.36 0.56
N SER A 39 -10.35 -13.50 1.89
CA SER A 39 -9.80 -12.54 2.86
C SER A 39 -8.28 -12.36 2.71
N PHE A 40 -7.55 -13.45 2.56
CA PHE A 40 -6.11 -13.45 2.31
C PHE A 40 -5.78 -12.69 1.01
N SER A 41 -6.46 -13.03 -0.07
CA SER A 41 -6.23 -12.43 -1.39
C SER A 41 -6.55 -10.93 -1.41
N LEU A 42 -7.67 -10.54 -0.79
CA LEU A 42 -8.06 -9.13 -0.67
C LEU A 42 -7.07 -8.35 0.21
N SER A 43 -6.54 -8.93 1.27
CA SER A 43 -5.55 -8.28 2.14
C SER A 43 -4.28 -7.91 1.36
N LEU A 44 -3.76 -8.82 0.52
CA LEU A 44 -2.62 -8.54 -0.34
C LEU A 44 -2.92 -7.41 -1.35
N LEU A 45 -4.11 -7.42 -1.96
CA LEU A 45 -4.52 -6.34 -2.87
C LEU A 45 -4.62 -4.99 -2.15
N LYS A 46 -5.11 -4.96 -0.90
CA LYS A 46 -5.18 -3.74 -0.10
C LYS A 46 -3.80 -3.17 0.21
N ILE A 47 -2.85 -4.01 0.63
CA ILE A 47 -1.47 -3.62 0.88
C ILE A 47 -0.82 -3.06 -0.39
N GLU A 48 -0.94 -3.76 -1.52
CA GLU A 48 -0.37 -3.31 -2.78
C GLU A 48 -0.97 -1.98 -3.24
N LYS A 49 -2.28 -1.81 -3.10
CA LYS A 49 -2.99 -0.55 -3.37
C LYS A 49 -2.51 0.58 -2.47
N GLN A 50 -2.32 0.32 -1.17
CA GLN A 50 -1.81 1.29 -0.19
C GLN A 50 -0.44 1.83 -0.61
N ILE A 51 0.53 0.94 -0.84
CA ILE A 51 1.89 1.31 -1.23
C ILE A 51 1.90 2.03 -2.59
N ARG A 52 1.09 1.58 -3.56
CA ARG A 52 0.94 2.27 -4.84
C ARG A 52 0.41 3.69 -4.68
N LYS A 53 -0.55 3.91 -3.81
CA LYS A 53 -1.08 5.25 -3.52
C LYS A 53 -0.05 6.14 -2.82
N ILE A 54 0.73 5.62 -1.86
CA ILE A 54 1.82 6.35 -1.20
C ILE A 54 2.87 6.76 -2.24
N PHE A 55 3.32 5.82 -3.09
CA PHE A 55 4.24 6.13 -4.18
C PHE A 55 3.71 7.21 -5.11
N THR A 56 2.45 7.09 -5.56
CA THR A 56 1.79 8.09 -6.42
C THR A 56 1.68 9.44 -5.74
N HIS A 57 1.39 9.47 -4.44
CA HIS A 57 1.32 10.71 -3.66
C HIS A 57 2.68 11.41 -3.61
N LEU A 58 3.77 10.66 -3.35
CA LEU A 58 5.14 11.21 -3.36
C LEU A 58 5.53 11.76 -4.73
N ILE A 59 5.25 11.04 -5.82
CA ILE A 59 5.45 11.54 -7.18
C ILE A 59 4.74 12.88 -7.39
N TYR A 60 3.49 12.98 -6.93
CA TYR A 60 2.72 14.19 -7.15
C TYR A 60 3.20 15.40 -6.33
N GLN A 61 4.07 15.21 -5.32
CA GLN A 61 4.64 16.31 -4.55
C GLN A 61 5.71 17.11 -5.33
N TYR A 62 6.30 16.58 -6.43
CA TYR A 62 7.23 17.33 -7.24
C TYR A 62 6.58 18.56 -7.85
N GLU A 63 7.24 19.73 -7.79
CA GLU A 63 6.72 21.04 -8.23
C GLU A 63 6.33 21.06 -9.71
N CYS A 64 7.03 20.27 -10.55
CA CYS A 64 6.76 20.18 -11.98
C CYS A 64 5.37 19.62 -12.30
N PHE A 65 4.73 18.87 -11.38
CA PHE A 65 3.42 18.26 -11.63
C PHE A 65 2.26 19.13 -11.14
N LYS A 66 1.29 19.34 -12.04
CA LYS A 66 0.08 20.13 -11.83
C LYS A 66 -1.18 19.26 -12.01
N PRO A 67 -2.37 19.72 -11.64
CA PRO A 67 -3.62 18.99 -11.87
C PRO A 67 -3.86 18.60 -13.34
N SER A 68 -3.35 19.38 -14.30
CA SER A 68 -3.38 19.08 -15.73
C SER A 68 -2.61 17.79 -16.10
N ASP A 69 -1.61 17.38 -15.29
CA ASP A 69 -0.75 16.24 -15.56
C ASP A 69 -1.29 14.95 -14.96
N ASN A 70 -2.35 15.01 -14.13
CA ASN A 70 -2.92 13.86 -13.44
C ASN A 70 -3.20 12.69 -14.40
N LYS A 71 -3.84 12.97 -15.53
CA LYS A 71 -4.17 11.94 -16.53
C LYS A 71 -2.92 11.31 -17.14
N LYS A 72 -1.88 12.11 -17.39
CA LYS A 72 -0.59 11.60 -17.92
C LYS A 72 0.11 10.70 -16.90
N ILE A 73 0.20 11.15 -15.64
CA ILE A 73 0.81 10.38 -14.55
C ILE A 73 0.08 9.04 -14.38
N ILE A 74 -1.26 9.05 -14.32
CA ILE A 74 -2.06 7.83 -14.22
C ILE A 74 -1.79 6.89 -15.40
N ASN A 75 -1.77 7.41 -16.62
CA ASN A 75 -1.54 6.60 -17.81
C ASN A 75 -0.15 5.94 -17.81
N ILE A 76 0.90 6.67 -17.44
CA ILE A 76 2.26 6.14 -17.34
C ILE A 76 2.34 5.05 -16.26
N LEU A 77 1.79 5.30 -15.08
CA LEU A 77 1.81 4.31 -13.99
C LEU A 77 0.97 3.07 -14.31
N SER A 78 -0.15 3.21 -15.06
CA SER A 78 -1.01 2.10 -15.45
C SER A 78 -0.48 1.31 -16.64
N ALA A 79 0.23 1.94 -17.57
CA ALA A 79 0.86 1.29 -18.71
C ALA A 79 1.99 0.34 -18.29
N ASN A 80 2.64 0.62 -17.18
CA ASN A 80 3.74 -0.17 -16.62
C ASN A 80 3.25 -1.40 -15.85
N LYS A 81 2.86 -2.45 -16.57
CA LYS A 81 2.32 -3.70 -16.00
C LYS A 81 3.30 -4.46 -15.10
N ASN A 82 4.60 -4.16 -15.21
CA ASN A 82 5.68 -4.83 -14.47
C ASN A 82 6.00 -4.17 -13.12
N ILE A 83 5.26 -3.13 -12.72
CA ILE A 83 5.45 -2.49 -11.42
C ILE A 83 4.66 -3.25 -10.36
N TYR A 84 5.38 -4.09 -9.62
CA TYR A 84 4.87 -4.89 -8.52
C TYR A 84 5.19 -4.24 -7.16
N PHE A 85 4.64 -4.78 -6.08
CA PHE A 85 4.83 -4.33 -4.71
C PHE A 85 6.30 -4.02 -4.36
N ARG A 86 7.25 -4.95 -4.68
CA ARG A 86 8.68 -4.74 -4.43
C ARG A 86 9.22 -3.49 -5.13
N HIS A 87 8.86 -3.30 -6.39
CA HIS A 87 9.31 -2.13 -7.18
C HIS A 87 8.76 -0.83 -6.59
N LEU A 88 7.52 -0.83 -6.07
CA LEU A 88 6.96 0.35 -5.40
C LEU A 88 7.72 0.70 -4.11
N ILE A 89 8.12 -0.30 -3.32
CA ILE A 89 8.97 -0.11 -2.14
C ILE A 89 10.33 0.50 -2.56
N ILE A 90 10.97 -0.06 -3.59
CA ILE A 90 12.21 0.49 -4.16
C ILE A 90 12.00 1.92 -4.64
N GLY A 91 10.91 2.18 -5.34
CA GLY A 91 10.58 3.52 -5.84
C GLY A 91 10.40 4.55 -4.73
N ILE A 92 9.71 4.21 -3.65
CA ILE A 92 9.57 5.08 -2.48
C ILE A 92 10.96 5.35 -1.86
N ASN A 93 11.78 4.32 -1.70
CA ASN A 93 13.13 4.45 -1.17
C ASN A 93 14.07 5.27 -2.07
N LEU A 94 13.84 5.29 -3.39
CA LEU A 94 14.57 6.14 -4.33
C LEU A 94 14.15 7.60 -4.25
N ILE A 95 12.86 7.86 -4.06
CA ILE A 95 12.28 9.21 -4.07
C ILE A 95 12.47 9.92 -2.74
N TYR A 96 12.13 9.24 -1.64
CA TYR A 96 12.03 9.84 -0.33
C TYR A 96 13.35 9.73 0.43
N PHE A 97 13.67 10.74 1.25
CA PHE A 97 14.98 10.81 1.94
C PHE A 97 15.18 9.71 3.00
N LYS A 98 14.09 9.28 3.66
CA LYS A 98 14.09 8.12 4.55
C LYS A 98 13.67 6.86 3.79
N GLU A 99 14.28 5.73 4.09
CA GLU A 99 13.80 4.45 3.60
C GLU A 99 12.54 3.99 4.36
N ILE A 100 11.71 3.20 3.72
CA ILE A 100 10.48 2.68 4.37
C ILE A 100 10.80 1.93 5.66
N LYS A 101 11.94 1.20 5.70
CA LYS A 101 12.37 0.49 6.91
C LYS A 101 12.58 1.42 8.10
N ASP A 102 13.12 2.63 7.85
CA ASP A 102 13.38 3.63 8.90
C ASP A 102 12.09 4.32 9.36
N ILE A 103 11.12 4.46 8.43
CA ILE A 103 9.79 5.02 8.71
C ILE A 103 8.95 4.00 9.49
N TYR A 104 8.98 2.73 9.09
CA TYR A 104 8.25 1.65 9.73
C TYR A 104 8.81 1.32 11.12
N GLY A 105 10.14 1.29 11.24
CA GLY A 105 10.84 0.98 12.47
C GLY A 105 11.04 -0.52 12.73
N VAL A 106 11.00 -0.89 14.01
CA VAL A 106 11.31 -2.27 14.46
C VAL A 106 10.36 -3.29 13.83
N GLY A 107 10.91 -4.39 13.35
CA GLY A 107 10.16 -5.49 12.75
C GLY A 107 9.97 -5.41 11.24
N TYR A 108 10.36 -4.31 10.59
CA TYR A 108 10.19 -4.14 9.15
C TYR A 108 10.68 -5.32 8.31
N GLU A 109 11.92 -5.75 8.50
CA GLU A 109 12.54 -6.81 7.67
C GLU A 109 11.78 -8.13 7.80
N VAL A 110 11.34 -8.46 9.01
CA VAL A 110 10.56 -9.69 9.27
C VAL A 110 9.23 -9.62 8.56
N ASP A 111 8.47 -8.56 8.76
CA ASP A 111 7.13 -8.40 8.20
C ASP A 111 7.19 -8.23 6.67
N TYR A 112 8.16 -7.48 6.14
CA TYR A 112 8.36 -7.29 4.70
C TYR A 112 8.69 -8.60 3.98
N ASN A 113 9.66 -9.37 4.49
CA ASN A 113 10.05 -10.65 3.91
C ASN A 113 8.88 -11.65 3.97
N TYR A 114 8.12 -11.62 5.05
CA TYR A 114 6.93 -12.46 5.21
C TYR A 114 5.89 -12.12 4.13
N ILE A 115 5.55 -10.85 3.94
CA ILE A 115 4.59 -10.40 2.92
C ILE A 115 5.07 -10.72 1.50
N CYS A 116 6.36 -10.57 1.22
CA CYS A 116 6.94 -10.94 -0.08
C CYS A 116 6.76 -12.45 -0.37
N ASN A 117 6.91 -13.31 0.63
CA ASN A 117 6.66 -14.75 0.49
C ASN A 117 5.17 -15.05 0.27
N LEU A 118 4.27 -14.35 0.95
CA LEU A 118 2.82 -14.54 0.80
C LEU A 118 2.32 -14.22 -0.62
N LYS A 119 2.96 -13.30 -1.34
CA LYS A 119 2.64 -13.03 -2.76
C LYS A 119 2.78 -14.25 -3.65
N ASN A 120 3.74 -15.11 -3.38
CA ASN A 120 3.95 -16.34 -4.15
C ASN A 120 2.77 -17.31 -3.97
N PHE A 121 2.23 -17.43 -2.76
CA PHE A 121 1.02 -18.23 -2.49
C PHE A 121 -0.20 -17.67 -3.23
N ARG A 122 -0.43 -16.37 -3.12
CA ARG A 122 -1.55 -15.71 -3.83
C ARG A 122 -1.50 -15.96 -5.34
N ASN A 123 -0.34 -15.80 -5.95
CA ASN A 123 -0.20 -16.02 -7.40
C ASN A 123 -0.52 -17.46 -7.79
N LYS A 124 -0.03 -18.45 -7.03
CA LYS A 124 -0.36 -19.86 -7.26
C LYS A 124 -1.86 -20.12 -7.12
N ILE A 125 -2.51 -19.58 -6.07
CA ILE A 125 -3.96 -19.73 -5.85
C ILE A 125 -4.74 -19.18 -7.04
N PHE A 126 -4.44 -17.95 -7.50
CA PHE A 126 -5.16 -17.32 -8.61
C PHE A 126 -4.94 -18.00 -9.95
N HIS A 127 -3.81 -18.65 -10.15
CA HIS A 127 -3.53 -19.41 -11.37
C HIS A 127 -3.95 -20.90 -11.26
N GLY A 128 -4.66 -21.29 -10.21
CA GLY A 128 -5.06 -22.68 -10.00
C GLY A 128 -3.88 -23.65 -9.85
N GLN A 129 -2.71 -23.14 -9.52
CA GLN A 129 -1.49 -23.95 -9.33
C GLN A 129 -1.44 -24.50 -7.91
N LEU A 130 -0.86 -25.69 -7.78
CA LEU A 130 -0.60 -26.27 -6.45
C LEU A 130 0.37 -25.38 -5.68
N THR A 131 -0.01 -25.01 -4.46
CA THR A 131 0.86 -24.21 -3.57
C THR A 131 2.02 -25.02 -3.02
N GLY A 132 1.95 -26.36 -3.14
CA GLY A 132 2.88 -27.29 -2.50
C GLY A 132 2.63 -27.44 -0.99
N GLN A 133 1.67 -26.70 -0.46
CA GLN A 133 1.21 -26.77 0.93
C GLN A 133 -0.31 -26.66 0.94
N GLU A 134 -0.97 -27.49 1.74
CA GLU A 134 -2.38 -27.30 2.07
C GLU A 134 -2.46 -26.17 3.09
N LEU A 135 -2.87 -24.99 2.65
CA LEU A 135 -3.05 -23.84 3.54
C LEU A 135 -4.34 -24.01 4.32
N SER A 136 -4.21 -24.25 5.61
CA SER A 136 -5.35 -24.31 6.52
C SER A 136 -5.99 -22.93 6.71
N ARG A 137 -7.26 -22.92 7.14
CA ARG A 137 -7.95 -21.68 7.52
C ARG A 137 -7.18 -20.90 8.59
N THR A 138 -6.59 -21.59 9.56
CA THR A 138 -5.80 -20.98 10.64
C THR A 138 -4.60 -20.22 10.09
N GLU A 139 -3.82 -20.84 9.21
CA GLU A 139 -2.66 -20.19 8.56
C GLU A 139 -3.08 -18.97 7.73
N LEU A 140 -4.16 -19.09 6.95
CA LEU A 140 -4.68 -17.95 6.16
C LEU A 140 -5.13 -16.81 7.06
N THR A 141 -5.74 -17.09 8.22
CA THR A 141 -6.15 -16.08 9.20
C THR A 141 -4.95 -15.40 9.84
N GLU A 142 -3.89 -16.15 10.17
CA GLU A 142 -2.64 -15.58 10.67
C GLU A 142 -1.99 -14.66 9.63
N PHE A 143 -1.98 -15.08 8.36
CA PHE A 143 -1.46 -14.27 7.26
C PHE A 143 -2.21 -12.94 7.14
N VAL A 144 -3.54 -12.97 7.21
CA VAL A 144 -4.37 -11.75 7.18
C VAL A 144 -4.05 -10.85 8.37
N THR A 145 -3.88 -11.42 9.57
CA THR A 145 -3.54 -10.67 10.78
C THR A 145 -2.20 -9.94 10.65
N ILE A 146 -1.18 -10.61 10.13
CA ILE A 146 0.14 -10.01 9.90
C ILE A 146 0.04 -8.89 8.85
N MET A 147 -0.65 -9.13 7.73
CA MET A 147 -0.85 -8.14 6.69
C MET A 147 -1.61 -6.91 7.18
N LYS A 148 -2.65 -7.11 8.00
CA LYS A 148 -3.41 -6.01 8.61
C LYS A 148 -2.52 -5.19 9.54
N ARG A 149 -1.74 -5.85 10.42
CA ARG A 149 -0.78 -5.18 11.30
C ARG A 149 0.24 -4.35 10.52
N TRP A 150 0.87 -4.96 9.51
CA TRP A 150 1.85 -4.27 8.66
C TRP A 150 1.24 -3.06 7.96
N SER A 151 0.06 -3.23 7.37
CA SER A 151 -0.65 -2.15 6.67
C SER A 151 -1.04 -1.01 7.61
N LYS A 152 -1.46 -1.33 8.85
CA LYS A 152 -1.76 -0.33 9.87
C LYS A 152 -0.51 0.46 10.25
N GLN A 153 0.60 -0.22 10.53
CA GLN A 153 1.87 0.43 10.86
C GLN A 153 2.36 1.35 9.74
N ILE A 154 2.24 0.92 8.47
CA ILE A 154 2.55 1.77 7.31
C ILE A 154 1.63 2.99 7.27
N ALA A 155 0.32 2.82 7.49
CA ALA A 155 -0.62 3.94 7.47
C ALA A 155 -0.28 4.98 8.53
N GLU A 156 -0.06 4.55 9.78
CA GLU A 156 0.30 5.41 10.90
C GLU A 156 1.62 6.16 10.63
N SER A 157 2.66 5.42 10.25
CA SER A 157 3.99 5.96 10.02
C SER A 157 4.01 6.96 8.85
N PHE A 158 3.33 6.67 7.76
CA PHE A 158 3.26 7.59 6.62
C PHE A 158 2.29 8.76 6.86
N GLN A 159 1.24 8.57 7.66
CA GLN A 159 0.38 9.67 8.10
C GLN A 159 1.20 10.71 8.89
N ASP A 160 2.04 10.27 9.81
CA ASP A 160 2.90 11.15 10.60
C ASP A 160 4.02 11.78 9.76
N GLU A 161 4.61 11.00 8.84
CA GLU A 161 5.76 11.42 8.04
C GLU A 161 5.38 12.37 6.89
N ILE A 162 4.33 12.04 6.13
CA ILE A 162 3.95 12.78 4.91
C ILE A 162 2.50 13.28 4.89
N ASN A 163 1.76 13.09 5.99
CA ASN A 163 0.34 13.42 6.12
C ASN A 163 -0.54 12.72 5.06
N TYR A 164 -0.21 11.43 4.79
CA TYR A 164 -0.94 10.59 3.85
C TYR A 164 -0.78 9.11 4.21
N ASP A 165 -1.89 8.42 4.55
CA ASP A 165 -1.93 7.04 5.05
C ASP A 165 -1.92 5.96 3.94
N GLY A 166 -2.06 6.35 2.68
CA GLY A 166 -2.19 5.43 1.55
C GLY A 166 -3.62 4.94 1.31
N PHE A 167 -4.59 5.30 2.14
CA PHE A 167 -6.00 4.92 1.99
C PHE A 167 -6.90 6.07 1.56
N GLU A 168 -6.52 7.32 1.79
CA GLU A 168 -7.26 8.46 1.28
C GLU A 168 -7.61 8.29 -0.21
N ARG A 169 -8.83 8.74 -0.59
CA ARG A 169 -9.35 8.53 -1.94
C ARG A 169 -8.45 9.10 -3.04
N ASN A 170 -7.88 10.28 -2.83
CA ASN A 170 -7.10 10.99 -3.84
C ASN A 170 -5.61 11.05 -3.49
N SER A 171 -4.79 10.25 -4.18
CA SER A 171 -3.33 10.29 -4.06
C SER A 171 -2.68 11.44 -4.86
N LEU A 172 -3.38 11.97 -5.87
CA LEU A 172 -2.91 13.10 -6.70
C LEU A 172 -3.36 14.44 -6.10
N LYS A 173 -2.95 14.70 -4.86
CA LYS A 173 -3.26 15.88 -4.07
C LYS A 173 -1.96 16.44 -3.52
N LYS A 174 -1.72 17.74 -3.69
CA LYS A 174 -0.59 18.41 -3.03
C LYS A 174 -0.78 18.40 -1.52
N SER A 175 0.26 18.03 -0.81
CA SER A 175 0.33 18.17 0.64
C SER A 175 0.49 19.64 1.01
N LYS A 176 0.07 19.97 2.25
CA LYS A 176 0.40 21.27 2.86
C LYS A 176 1.84 21.30 3.42
N LYS A 177 2.47 20.14 3.56
CA LYS A 177 3.86 20.00 4.01
C LYS A 177 4.79 20.34 2.87
N ASP A 178 5.88 21.06 3.15
CA ASP A 178 6.93 21.28 2.18
C ASP A 178 7.73 19.99 1.94
N PHE A 179 7.77 19.55 0.70
CA PHE A 179 8.48 18.35 0.27
C PHE A 179 9.81 18.63 -0.44
N SER A 180 10.16 19.90 -0.70
CA SER A 180 11.34 20.26 -1.49
C SER A 180 12.63 19.65 -0.95
N SER A 181 12.78 19.61 0.39
CA SER A 181 13.94 19.01 1.08
C SER A 181 13.80 17.53 1.38
N LEU A 182 12.62 16.93 1.15
CA LEU A 182 12.32 15.54 1.51
C LEU A 182 12.41 14.59 0.30
N LEU A 183 12.46 15.13 -0.92
CA LEU A 183 12.56 14.37 -2.15
C LEU A 183 14.00 14.39 -2.66
N LYS A 184 14.67 13.23 -2.64
CA LYS A 184 16.08 13.12 -3.04
C LYS A 184 16.29 12.78 -4.51
N TYR A 185 15.31 12.16 -5.17
CA TYR A 185 15.38 11.88 -6.60
C TYR A 185 15.02 13.15 -7.39
N LYS A 186 15.72 13.40 -8.49
CA LYS A 186 15.46 14.60 -9.31
C LYS A 186 14.43 14.30 -10.38
N ILE A 187 13.23 14.87 -10.27
CA ILE A 187 12.18 14.84 -11.30
C ILE A 187 11.82 16.27 -11.65
N THR A 188 12.02 16.65 -12.90
CA THR A 188 11.72 18.00 -13.42
C THR A 188 10.64 17.98 -14.49
N ASN A 189 10.33 16.80 -15.03
CA ASN A 189 9.36 16.59 -16.11
C ASN A 189 8.88 15.14 -16.11
N ILE A 190 8.05 14.79 -17.10
CA ILE A 190 7.44 13.47 -17.23
C ILE A 190 8.46 12.39 -17.64
N GLU A 191 9.46 12.75 -18.43
CA GLU A 191 10.52 11.85 -18.90
C GLU A 191 11.40 11.38 -17.74
N ASP A 192 11.60 12.23 -16.72
CA ASP A 192 12.35 11.85 -15.52
C ASP A 192 11.54 10.86 -14.65
N LEU A 193 10.19 10.98 -14.66
CA LEU A 193 9.33 9.97 -14.04
C LEU A 193 9.48 8.62 -14.75
N GLU A 194 9.50 8.57 -16.08
CA GLU A 194 9.68 7.34 -16.83
C GLU A 194 11.04 6.70 -16.54
N LYS A 195 12.12 7.50 -16.45
CA LYS A 195 13.46 7.01 -16.04
C LYS A 195 13.43 6.39 -14.64
N LEU A 196 12.76 7.04 -13.69
CA LEU A 196 12.59 6.47 -12.34
C LEU A 196 11.89 5.09 -12.40
N LEU A 197 10.82 4.96 -13.21
CA LEU A 197 10.11 3.69 -13.34
C LEU A 197 10.98 2.59 -13.93
N ILE A 198 11.85 2.92 -14.89
CA ILE A 198 12.83 1.98 -15.43
C ILE A 198 13.85 1.59 -14.36
N GLU A 199 14.40 2.55 -13.64
CA GLU A 199 15.39 2.29 -12.58
C GLU A 199 14.84 1.39 -11.49
N MET A 200 13.61 1.65 -11.00
CA MET A 200 13.01 0.86 -9.92
C MET A 200 12.64 -0.56 -10.35
N THR A 201 12.46 -0.81 -11.65
CA THR A 201 12.13 -2.14 -12.18
C THR A 201 13.37 -2.95 -12.58
N SER A 202 14.54 -2.31 -12.69
CA SER A 202 15.82 -2.95 -12.99
C SER A 202 16.56 -3.46 -11.73
N LYS A 203 16.11 -3.08 -10.54
CA LYS A 203 16.65 -3.49 -9.23
C LYS A 203 15.83 -4.63 -8.64
#